data_7e22b11c2ab82c7c6ac626cd9ec8e0ce
#
_entry.id   7e22b11c2ab82c7c6ac626cd9ec8e0ce
#
_cell.length_a   1.000
_cell.length_b   1.000
_cell.length_c   1.000
_cell.angle_alpha   90.00
_cell.angle_beta   90.00
_cell.angle_gamma   90.00
#
_symmetry.space_group_name_H-M   'P 1'
#
loop_
_entity.id
_entity.type
_entity.pdbx_description
1 polymer ?
#
loop_
_entity_poly.entity_id
_entity_poly.type
_entity_poly.pdbx_seq_one_letter_code
_entity_poly.pdbx_strand_id
1 'polypeptide(L)'
;GLGDVYKRQNHRRFASAFGSMQTHPAYPTVEGFPEITILENDEENPSKIEEWHTDMTFKKNPPLGSILIGKIIPENGGDTMFSSLSKAYDDLSQEWKERLEEMNAIHSFEFGFKESLEEEGGRERLADALKENPPVSHPVIKQHPVTGRKVIYVNRLFTSHIEEDDSKNSILSFLFEHIHQEKFQYRFSWENNSIAFWDNRSV
;
A
#
# COMPACT_ATOMS: atom_id res chain seq x y z
N GLY A 1 -11.14 -21.33 16.80
CA GLY A 1 -12.36 -22.15 16.95
C GLY A 1 -13.27 -22.07 15.73
N LEU A 2 -14.38 -22.86 15.67
CA LEU A 2 -15.30 -22.88 14.49
C LEU A 2 -15.85 -21.48 14.13
N GLY A 3 -16.07 -20.61 15.12
CA GLY A 3 -16.51 -19.24 14.88
C GLY A 3 -15.52 -18.38 14.12
N ASP A 4 -14.22 -18.61 14.30
CA ASP A 4 -13.19 -17.87 13.61
C ASP A 4 -13.03 -18.31 12.16
N VAL A 5 -13.15 -19.63 11.92
CA VAL A 5 -13.17 -20.19 10.56
C VAL A 5 -14.34 -19.62 9.76
N TYR A 6 -15.54 -19.56 10.35
CA TYR A 6 -16.72 -18.99 9.70
C TYR A 6 -16.55 -17.49 9.37
N LYS A 7 -15.94 -16.72 10.27
CA LYS A 7 -15.65 -15.29 10.03
C LYS A 7 -14.67 -15.11 8.87
N ARG A 8 -13.62 -15.96 8.79
CA ARG A 8 -12.64 -15.95 7.70
C ARG A 8 -13.26 -16.36 6.36
N GLN A 9 -14.15 -17.35 6.34
CA GLN A 9 -14.91 -17.74 5.15
C GLN A 9 -15.79 -16.60 4.64
N ASN A 10 -16.44 -15.84 5.53
CA ASN A 10 -17.24 -14.67 5.15
C ASN A 10 -16.37 -13.54 4.61
N HIS A 11 -15.19 -13.30 5.21
CA HIS A 11 -14.21 -12.32 4.72
C HIS A 11 -13.76 -12.69 3.30
N ARG A 12 -13.35 -13.95 3.09
CA ARG A 12 -12.99 -14.48 1.76
C ARG A 12 -14.13 -14.32 0.75
N ARG A 13 -15.36 -14.69 1.12
CA ARG A 13 -16.54 -14.58 0.24
C ARG A 13 -16.82 -13.13 -0.14
N PHE A 14 -16.71 -12.21 0.80
CA PHE A 14 -16.87 -10.79 0.52
C PHE A 14 -15.79 -10.28 -0.44
N ALA A 15 -14.52 -10.55 -0.15
CA ALA A 15 -13.40 -10.15 -1.00
C ALA A 15 -13.49 -10.71 -2.43
N SER A 16 -13.92 -11.98 -2.59
CA SER A 16 -14.04 -12.64 -3.90
C SER A 16 -15.07 -12.00 -4.83
N ALA A 17 -16.00 -11.19 -4.30
CA ALA A 17 -16.95 -10.44 -5.10
C ALA A 17 -16.30 -9.30 -5.91
N PHE A 18 -15.08 -8.89 -5.54
CA PHE A 18 -14.36 -7.77 -6.18
C PHE A 18 -13.24 -8.24 -7.13
N GLY A 19 -12.91 -9.52 -7.13
CA GLY A 19 -11.88 -10.08 -8.01
C GLY A 19 -11.10 -11.23 -7.39
N SER A 20 -10.00 -11.62 -8.07
CA SER A 20 -9.08 -12.63 -7.57
C SER A 20 -8.26 -12.08 -6.39
N MET A 21 -8.11 -12.90 -5.35
CA MET A 21 -7.34 -12.53 -4.18
C MET A 21 -5.85 -12.74 -4.42
N GLN A 22 -5.02 -11.91 -3.79
CA GLN A 22 -3.57 -12.03 -3.81
C GLN A 22 -3.04 -12.41 -2.43
N THR A 23 -1.90 -13.10 -2.40
CA THR A 23 -1.13 -13.36 -1.17
C THR A 23 -0.04 -12.31 -1.01
N HIS A 24 0.26 -11.94 0.24
CA HIS A 24 1.36 -11.05 0.53
C HIS A 24 2.67 -11.84 0.64
N PRO A 25 3.75 -11.46 -0.10
CA PRO A 25 4.96 -12.27 -0.15
C PRO A 25 5.83 -12.21 1.11
N ALA A 26 5.67 -11.19 1.96
CA ALA A 26 6.51 -10.95 3.12
C ALA A 26 5.87 -11.31 4.48
N TYR A 27 4.56 -11.53 4.53
CA TYR A 27 3.86 -11.79 5.79
C TYR A 27 3.34 -13.22 5.89
N PRO A 28 3.31 -13.79 7.12
CA PRO A 28 2.70 -15.09 7.35
C PRO A 28 1.21 -15.05 7.04
N THR A 29 0.72 -16.13 6.49
CA THR A 29 -0.68 -16.29 6.12
C THR A 29 -1.41 -17.23 7.06
N VAL A 30 -2.73 -17.17 7.06
CA VAL A 30 -3.56 -18.06 7.87
C VAL A 30 -3.69 -19.42 7.20
N GLU A 31 -3.51 -20.49 7.96
CA GLU A 31 -3.72 -21.87 7.45
C GLU A 31 -5.12 -22.03 6.86
N GLY A 32 -5.19 -22.54 5.64
CA GLY A 32 -6.44 -22.69 4.86
C GLY A 32 -6.97 -21.39 4.22
N PHE A 33 -6.31 -20.24 4.49
CA PHE A 33 -6.69 -18.92 3.96
C PHE A 33 -5.43 -18.13 3.58
N PRO A 34 -4.68 -18.54 2.56
CA PRO A 34 -3.40 -17.92 2.21
C PRO A 34 -3.49 -16.44 1.80
N GLU A 35 -4.67 -15.97 1.45
CA GLU A 35 -4.95 -14.56 1.14
C GLU A 35 -5.24 -13.71 2.39
N ILE A 36 -5.31 -14.30 3.58
CA ILE A 36 -5.54 -13.60 4.84
C ILE A 36 -4.26 -13.55 5.64
N THR A 37 -3.83 -12.34 5.99
CA THR A 37 -2.73 -12.05 6.90
C THR A 37 -3.28 -11.54 8.22
N ILE A 38 -2.70 -11.98 9.33
CA ILE A 38 -2.95 -11.39 10.66
C ILE A 38 -1.86 -10.37 10.92
N LEU A 39 -2.27 -9.12 11.12
CA LEU A 39 -1.40 -8.05 11.57
C LEU A 39 -1.67 -7.84 13.07
N GLU A 40 -0.70 -8.18 13.89
CA GLU A 40 -0.77 -8.04 15.34
C GLU A 40 0.43 -7.23 15.82
N ASN A 41 0.12 -6.14 16.48
CA ASN A 41 1.12 -5.23 17.03
C ASN A 41 0.81 -5.00 18.50
N ASP A 42 1.85 -4.96 19.32
CA ASP A 42 1.80 -4.68 20.76
C ASP A 42 3.02 -3.86 21.17
N GLU A 43 3.18 -3.60 22.48
CA GLU A 43 4.31 -2.81 23.00
C GLU A 43 5.67 -3.51 22.76
N GLU A 44 5.71 -4.85 22.72
CA GLU A 44 6.93 -5.63 22.50
C GLU A 44 7.23 -5.78 20.99
N ASN A 45 6.18 -5.77 20.16
CA ASN A 45 6.25 -5.88 18.70
C ASN A 45 5.47 -4.74 18.04
N PRO A 46 5.98 -3.51 18.06
CA PRO A 46 5.31 -2.35 17.46
C PRO A 46 5.20 -2.50 15.93
N SER A 47 4.26 -1.77 15.35
CA SER A 47 4.12 -1.72 13.89
C SER A 47 5.44 -1.25 13.24
N LYS A 48 5.89 -1.97 12.23
CA LYS A 48 7.05 -1.58 11.40
C LYS A 48 6.62 -0.81 10.16
N ILE A 49 5.32 -0.67 9.92
CA ILE A 49 4.77 0.01 8.74
C ILE A 49 3.99 1.24 9.21
N GLU A 50 4.72 2.33 9.40
CA GLU A 50 4.16 3.64 9.75
C GLU A 50 4.23 4.63 8.58
N GLU A 51 4.97 4.28 7.52
CA GLU A 51 5.12 5.13 6.35
C GLU A 51 3.88 5.11 5.45
N TRP A 52 3.59 6.26 4.86
CA TRP A 52 2.56 6.38 3.84
C TRP A 52 2.87 5.48 2.64
N HIS A 53 1.93 4.61 2.30
CA HIS A 53 2.09 3.67 1.21
C HIS A 53 0.77 3.35 0.51
N THR A 54 0.90 2.83 -0.68
CA THR A 54 -0.13 2.12 -1.43
C THR A 54 0.31 0.67 -1.50
N ASP A 55 -0.60 -0.26 -1.18
CA ASP A 55 -0.26 -1.67 -1.01
C ASP A 55 0.37 -2.30 -2.25
N MET A 56 1.50 -2.99 -2.03
CA MET A 56 2.15 -3.89 -3.00
C MET A 56 2.43 -3.25 -4.37
N THR A 57 2.72 -1.95 -4.43
CA THR A 57 3.02 -1.27 -5.71
C THR A 57 4.30 -1.76 -6.37
N PHE A 58 5.12 -2.53 -5.67
CA PHE A 58 6.26 -3.27 -6.23
C PHE A 58 5.86 -4.42 -7.17
N LYS A 59 4.58 -4.76 -7.26
CA LYS A 59 4.08 -5.74 -8.24
C LYS A 59 3.73 -5.07 -9.56
N LYS A 60 3.95 -5.79 -10.67
CA LYS A 60 3.51 -5.35 -12.00
C LYS A 60 2.00 -5.11 -12.05
N ASN A 61 1.23 -5.95 -11.36
CA ASN A 61 -0.22 -5.84 -11.20
C ASN A 61 -0.55 -5.79 -9.71
N PRO A 62 -0.55 -4.59 -9.09
CA PRO A 62 -0.92 -4.43 -7.69
C PRO A 62 -2.38 -4.82 -7.42
N PRO A 63 -2.74 -5.15 -6.17
CA PRO A 63 -4.12 -5.49 -5.83
C PRO A 63 -5.07 -4.30 -6.09
N LEU A 64 -6.31 -4.61 -6.42
CA LEU A 64 -7.38 -3.63 -6.58
C LEU A 64 -7.61 -2.83 -5.29
N GLY A 65 -7.57 -3.51 -4.17
CA GLY A 65 -7.84 -2.95 -2.85
C GLY A 65 -7.53 -3.92 -1.75
N SER A 66 -7.63 -3.46 -0.53
CA SER A 66 -7.44 -4.27 0.67
C SER A 66 -8.64 -4.14 1.60
N ILE A 67 -8.96 -5.23 2.30
CA ILE A 67 -10.05 -5.29 3.25
C ILE A 67 -9.45 -5.67 4.60
N LEU A 68 -9.50 -4.74 5.55
CA LEU A 68 -8.97 -4.92 6.90
C LEU A 68 -10.11 -4.97 7.91
N ILE A 69 -10.05 -5.94 8.82
CA ILE A 69 -11.04 -6.11 9.90
C ILE A 69 -10.33 -5.90 11.23
N GLY A 70 -10.73 -4.87 11.99
CA GLY A 70 -10.23 -4.62 13.32
C GLY A 70 -10.77 -5.65 14.32
N LYS A 71 -9.88 -6.31 15.07
CA LYS A 71 -10.24 -7.33 16.06
C LYS A 71 -9.93 -6.89 17.49
N ILE A 72 -8.76 -6.37 17.69
CA ILE A 72 -8.30 -5.81 18.96
C ILE A 72 -7.89 -4.39 18.66
N ILE A 73 -8.58 -3.43 19.23
CA ILE A 73 -8.36 -2.01 18.99
C ILE A 73 -7.94 -1.37 20.31
N PRO A 74 -6.85 -0.61 20.35
CA PRO A 74 -6.43 0.11 21.54
C PRO A 74 -7.46 1.20 21.89
N GLU A 75 -7.55 1.58 23.18
CA GLU A 75 -8.41 2.67 23.62
C GLU A 75 -7.99 4.03 23.03
N ASN A 76 -6.70 4.20 22.76
CA ASN A 76 -6.15 5.42 22.19
C ASN A 76 -5.19 5.10 21.05
N GLY A 77 -5.28 5.86 19.97
CA GLY A 77 -4.42 5.70 18.80
C GLY A 77 -4.85 4.56 17.85
N GLY A 78 -3.95 4.15 16.97
CA GLY A 78 -4.20 3.07 16.01
C GLY A 78 -5.08 3.46 14.82
N ASP A 79 -5.48 4.72 14.67
CA ASP A 79 -6.23 5.18 13.50
C ASP A 79 -5.47 4.96 12.21
N THR A 80 -6.20 4.69 11.12
CA THR A 80 -5.60 4.63 9.79
C THR A 80 -5.88 5.91 9.02
N MET A 81 -4.83 6.48 8.43
CA MET A 81 -4.94 7.66 7.59
C MET A 81 -4.93 7.26 6.13
N PHE A 82 -5.84 7.82 5.35
CA PHE A 82 -5.87 7.68 3.90
C PHE A 82 -5.64 9.03 3.24
N SER A 83 -4.95 9.07 2.09
CA SER A 83 -4.81 10.28 1.29
C SER A 83 -5.39 10.06 -0.11
N SER A 84 -6.21 10.98 -0.58
CA SER A 84 -6.83 10.89 -1.90
C SER A 84 -5.86 11.30 -3.01
N LEU A 85 -5.25 10.34 -3.67
CA LEU A 85 -4.28 10.56 -4.75
C LEU A 85 -4.91 11.24 -5.98
N SER A 86 -6.22 11.07 -6.18
CA SER A 86 -6.94 11.75 -7.27
C SER A 86 -7.20 13.22 -6.97
N LYS A 87 -7.55 13.57 -5.71
CA LYS A 87 -7.68 14.99 -5.33
C LYS A 87 -6.30 15.69 -5.36
N ALA A 88 -5.25 14.97 -4.96
CA ALA A 88 -3.90 15.49 -5.04
C ALA A 88 -3.49 15.77 -6.49
N TYR A 89 -3.82 14.88 -7.44
CA TYR A 89 -3.61 15.14 -8.87
C TYR A 89 -4.41 16.37 -9.35
N ASP A 90 -5.68 16.45 -9.00
CA ASP A 90 -6.55 17.57 -9.42
C ASP A 90 -6.01 18.93 -8.97
N ASP A 91 -5.36 18.98 -7.81
CA ASP A 91 -4.77 20.19 -7.18
C ASP A 91 -3.41 20.63 -7.80
N LEU A 92 -2.76 19.79 -8.59
CA LEU A 92 -1.52 20.14 -9.29
C LEU A 92 -1.76 21.26 -10.32
N SER A 93 -0.77 22.12 -10.51
CA SER A 93 -0.76 23.06 -11.63
C SER A 93 -0.74 22.32 -12.98
N GLN A 94 -1.20 22.98 -14.06
CA GLN A 94 -1.20 22.40 -15.38
C GLN A 94 0.21 21.99 -15.83
N GLU A 95 1.21 22.82 -15.53
CA GLU A 95 2.62 22.53 -15.83
C GLU A 95 3.10 21.24 -15.16
N TRP A 96 2.77 21.03 -13.86
CA TRP A 96 3.10 19.80 -13.17
C TRP A 96 2.37 18.59 -13.75
N LYS A 97 1.10 18.70 -14.09
CA LYS A 97 0.34 17.61 -14.72
C LYS A 97 0.99 17.15 -16.01
N GLU A 98 1.29 18.09 -16.92
CA GLU A 98 1.93 17.78 -18.21
C GLU A 98 3.30 17.12 -18.03
N ARG A 99 4.11 17.65 -17.11
CA ARG A 99 5.43 17.11 -16.84
C ARG A 99 5.40 15.70 -16.26
N LEU A 100 4.51 15.44 -15.27
CA LEU A 100 4.46 14.16 -14.57
C LEU A 100 3.80 13.04 -15.40
N GLU A 101 2.96 13.38 -16.37
CA GLU A 101 2.31 12.39 -17.25
C GLU A 101 3.30 11.67 -18.18
N GLU A 102 4.46 12.26 -18.43
CA GLU A 102 5.53 11.67 -19.24
C GLU A 102 6.54 10.85 -18.41
N MET A 103 6.40 10.83 -17.08
CA MET A 103 7.39 10.24 -16.17
C MET A 103 6.96 8.87 -15.65
N ASN A 104 7.96 8.03 -15.38
CA ASN A 104 7.80 6.74 -14.72
C ASN A 104 8.58 6.71 -13.40
N ALA A 105 8.09 5.93 -12.45
CA ALA A 105 8.74 5.72 -11.16
C ALA A 105 9.02 4.24 -10.94
N ILE A 106 10.16 3.95 -10.34
CA ILE A 106 10.56 2.59 -9.97
C ILE A 106 10.04 2.26 -8.57
N HIS A 107 9.27 1.18 -8.50
CA HIS A 107 8.77 0.61 -7.26
C HIS A 107 9.49 -0.71 -6.98
N SER A 108 9.97 -0.88 -5.76
CA SER A 108 10.85 -1.99 -5.40
C SER A 108 10.44 -2.64 -4.09
N PHE A 109 10.34 -3.97 -4.11
CA PHE A 109 10.18 -4.78 -2.90
C PHE A 109 11.40 -4.63 -1.99
N GLU A 110 12.61 -4.70 -2.56
CA GLU A 110 13.86 -4.56 -1.80
C GLU A 110 13.96 -3.21 -1.09
N PHE A 111 13.53 -2.14 -1.74
CA PHE A 111 13.52 -0.80 -1.16
C PHE A 111 12.55 -0.72 0.03
N GLY A 112 11.31 -1.20 -0.14
CA GLY A 112 10.29 -1.11 0.90
C GLY A 112 10.52 -2.03 2.10
N PHE A 113 11.22 -3.16 1.90
CA PHE A 113 11.53 -4.11 2.96
C PHE A 113 13.00 -4.05 3.41
N LYS A 114 13.68 -2.92 3.15
CA LYS A 114 15.11 -2.76 3.46
C LYS A 114 15.44 -3.12 4.91
N GLU A 115 14.70 -2.59 5.87
CA GLU A 115 14.93 -2.88 7.30
C GLU A 115 14.78 -4.36 7.61
N SER A 116 13.72 -5.01 7.12
CA SER A 116 13.51 -6.45 7.29
C SER A 116 14.57 -7.31 6.60
N LEU A 117 15.18 -6.83 5.53
CA LEU A 117 16.27 -7.49 4.82
C LEU A 117 17.63 -7.32 5.53
N GLU A 118 17.80 -6.26 6.31
CA GLU A 118 18.99 -5.97 7.10
C GLU A 118 18.97 -6.70 8.47
N GLU A 119 17.81 -7.23 8.90
CA GLU A 119 17.70 -8.08 10.08
C GLU A 119 18.50 -9.38 9.91
N GLU A 120 18.94 -9.98 11.02
CA GLU A 120 19.61 -11.29 11.01
C GLU A 120 18.71 -12.35 10.33
N GLY A 121 19.23 -13.02 9.30
CA GLY A 121 18.47 -13.99 8.49
C GLY A 121 17.39 -13.39 7.60
N GLY A 122 17.25 -12.06 7.54
CA GLY A 122 16.22 -11.38 6.76
C GLY A 122 16.30 -11.67 5.26
N ARG A 123 17.50 -11.61 4.67
CA ARG A 123 17.68 -11.92 3.24
C ARG A 123 17.39 -13.38 2.90
N GLU A 124 17.70 -14.32 3.78
CA GLU A 124 17.38 -15.75 3.56
C GLU A 124 15.88 -15.97 3.65
N ARG A 125 15.23 -15.39 4.67
CA ARG A 125 13.76 -15.47 4.87
C ARG A 125 12.97 -14.88 3.69
N LEU A 126 13.45 -13.81 3.08
CA LEU A 126 12.78 -13.08 2.00
C LEU A 126 13.39 -13.36 0.61
N ALA A 127 14.26 -14.37 0.47
CA ALA A 127 14.97 -14.65 -0.79
C ALA A 127 14.03 -14.93 -1.97
N ASP A 128 13.00 -15.74 -1.77
CA ASP A 128 12.00 -16.04 -2.81
C ASP A 128 11.18 -14.80 -3.16
N ALA A 129 10.78 -14.01 -2.16
CA ALA A 129 10.04 -12.77 -2.37
C ALA A 129 10.85 -11.75 -3.19
N LEU A 130 12.15 -11.62 -2.91
CA LEU A 130 13.06 -10.77 -3.69
C LEU A 130 13.17 -11.23 -5.15
N LYS A 131 13.32 -12.53 -5.35
CA LYS A 131 13.44 -13.13 -6.69
C LYS A 131 12.16 -12.98 -7.51
N GLU A 132 11.01 -13.13 -6.88
CA GLU A 132 9.69 -13.06 -7.53
C GLU A 132 9.20 -11.62 -7.76
N ASN A 133 9.77 -10.65 -7.04
CA ASN A 133 9.37 -9.25 -7.12
C ASN A 133 10.58 -8.34 -7.45
N PRO A 134 11.15 -8.44 -8.66
CA PRO A 134 12.15 -7.48 -9.13
C PRO A 134 11.54 -6.08 -9.21
N PRO A 135 12.34 -5.01 -9.18
CA PRO A 135 11.84 -3.65 -9.35
C PRO A 135 10.97 -3.51 -10.61
N VAL A 136 9.90 -2.75 -10.50
CA VAL A 136 8.95 -2.51 -11.60
C VAL A 136 8.79 -1.02 -11.85
N SER A 137 8.64 -0.64 -13.12
CA SER A 137 8.33 0.71 -13.54
C SER A 137 6.81 0.90 -13.62
N HIS A 138 6.32 1.99 -13.04
CA HIS A 138 4.94 2.43 -13.14
C HIS A 138 4.89 3.90 -13.57
N PRO A 139 3.90 4.31 -14.40
CA PRO A 139 3.67 5.72 -14.65
C PRO A 139 3.46 6.49 -13.34
N VAL A 140 4.07 7.67 -13.20
CA VAL A 140 3.86 8.57 -12.05
C VAL A 140 2.40 9.01 -11.98
N ILE A 141 1.79 9.23 -13.13
CA ILE A 141 0.34 9.50 -13.24
C ILE A 141 -0.34 8.30 -13.86
N LYS A 142 -1.25 7.67 -13.11
CA LYS A 142 -2.09 6.58 -13.59
C LYS A 142 -3.53 7.02 -13.77
N GLN A 143 -4.20 6.44 -14.74
CA GLN A 143 -5.65 6.59 -14.89
C GLN A 143 -6.36 5.43 -14.19
N HIS A 144 -7.29 5.75 -13.31
CA HIS A 144 -8.09 4.76 -12.61
C HIS A 144 -9.02 4.05 -13.61
N PRO A 145 -8.97 2.70 -13.71
CA PRO A 145 -9.60 1.95 -14.81
C PRO A 145 -11.13 1.99 -14.80
N VAL A 146 -11.75 2.33 -13.68
CA VAL A 146 -13.22 2.37 -13.56
C VAL A 146 -13.75 3.80 -13.63
N THR A 147 -13.12 4.74 -12.92
CA THR A 147 -13.60 6.13 -12.83
C THR A 147 -13.03 7.03 -13.91
N GLY A 148 -11.93 6.63 -14.58
CA GLY A 148 -11.19 7.47 -15.51
C GLY A 148 -10.40 8.61 -14.87
N ARG A 149 -10.47 8.79 -13.55
CA ARG A 149 -9.75 9.86 -12.85
C ARG A 149 -8.25 9.55 -12.84
N LYS A 150 -7.44 10.58 -12.98
CA LYS A 150 -5.99 10.47 -12.84
C LYS A 150 -5.59 10.53 -11.37
N VAL A 151 -4.53 9.82 -11.02
CA VAL A 151 -3.97 9.72 -9.67
C VAL A 151 -2.46 9.87 -9.72
N ILE A 152 -1.87 10.44 -8.67
CA ILE A 152 -0.42 10.45 -8.46
C ILE A 152 -0.03 9.10 -7.87
N TYR A 153 0.69 8.27 -8.62
CA TYR A 153 0.97 6.88 -8.24
C TYR A 153 2.41 6.70 -7.76
N VAL A 154 2.74 7.34 -6.65
CA VAL A 154 4.02 7.18 -5.92
C VAL A 154 3.74 7.08 -4.43
N ASN A 155 4.60 6.39 -3.68
CA ASN A 155 4.50 6.33 -2.21
C ASN A 155 5.89 6.19 -1.57
N ARG A 156 6.00 6.59 -0.29
CA ARG A 156 7.28 6.59 0.43
C ARG A 156 7.87 5.21 0.64
N LEU A 157 7.01 4.19 0.82
CA LEU A 157 7.48 2.86 1.19
C LEU A 157 8.12 2.11 0.01
N PHE A 158 7.54 2.18 -1.19
CA PHE A 158 7.97 1.35 -2.30
C PHE A 158 8.60 2.10 -3.47
N THR A 159 8.38 3.41 -3.60
CA THR A 159 8.92 4.19 -4.72
C THR A 159 10.36 4.62 -4.43
N SER A 160 11.32 4.04 -5.15
CA SER A 160 12.74 4.32 -4.95
C SER A 160 13.22 5.59 -5.66
N HIS A 161 12.78 5.82 -6.90
CA HIS A 161 13.15 6.99 -7.71
C HIS A 161 12.24 7.15 -8.92
N ILE A 162 12.31 8.31 -9.56
CA ILE A 162 11.70 8.59 -10.88
C ILE A 162 12.79 8.38 -11.93
N GLU A 163 12.49 7.63 -13.00
CA GLU A 163 13.50 7.22 -14.00
C GLU A 163 14.10 8.41 -14.73
N GLU A 164 13.31 9.45 -14.98
CA GLU A 164 13.71 10.65 -15.75
C GLU A 164 14.13 11.83 -14.87
N ASP A 165 14.29 11.62 -13.55
CA ASP A 165 14.65 12.70 -12.61
C ASP A 165 16.15 12.71 -12.29
N ASP A 166 16.92 13.54 -12.99
CA ASP A 166 18.34 13.78 -12.70
C ASP A 166 18.58 14.66 -11.47
N SER A 167 17.53 15.18 -10.83
CA SER A 167 17.58 16.17 -9.75
C SER A 167 17.72 15.57 -8.35
N LYS A 168 18.26 14.34 -8.21
CA LYS A 168 18.41 13.62 -6.93
C LYS A 168 17.11 13.46 -6.16
N ASN A 169 16.05 13.02 -6.85
CA ASN A 169 14.71 12.80 -6.28
C ASN A 169 13.99 14.06 -5.78
N SER A 170 14.33 15.25 -6.28
CA SER A 170 13.63 16.47 -5.87
C SER A 170 12.14 16.47 -6.26
N ILE A 171 11.82 15.89 -7.42
CA ILE A 171 10.43 15.71 -7.88
C ILE A 171 9.69 14.74 -6.95
N LEU A 172 10.32 13.63 -6.60
CA LEU A 172 9.71 12.63 -5.71
C LEU A 172 9.46 13.21 -4.31
N SER A 173 10.41 13.98 -3.77
CA SER A 173 10.26 14.68 -2.49
C SER A 173 9.07 15.65 -2.53
N PHE A 174 8.98 16.47 -3.59
CA PHE A 174 7.85 17.38 -3.80
C PHE A 174 6.51 16.60 -3.84
N LEU A 175 6.45 15.49 -4.57
CA LEU A 175 5.24 14.67 -4.68
C LEU A 175 4.83 14.09 -3.33
N PHE A 176 5.78 13.61 -2.52
CA PHE A 176 5.49 13.10 -1.18
C PHE A 176 4.93 14.18 -0.25
N GLU A 177 5.48 15.39 -0.29
CA GLU A 177 4.94 16.52 0.48
C GLU A 177 3.55 16.91 -0.02
N HIS A 178 3.36 16.90 -1.33
CA HIS A 178 2.09 17.30 -1.95
C HIS A 178 0.96 16.32 -1.62
N ILE A 179 1.16 15.01 -1.82
CA ILE A 179 0.11 14.00 -1.62
C ILE A 179 -0.28 13.82 -0.15
N HIS A 180 0.57 14.22 0.78
CA HIS A 180 0.31 14.10 2.22
C HIS A 180 -0.23 15.39 2.87
N GLN A 181 -0.69 16.36 2.08
CA GLN A 181 -1.34 17.55 2.65
C GLN A 181 -2.67 17.18 3.31
N GLU A 182 -2.97 17.76 4.47
CA GLU A 182 -4.17 17.47 5.26
C GLU A 182 -5.48 17.57 4.46
N LYS A 183 -5.55 18.50 3.49
CA LYS A 183 -6.74 18.69 2.64
C LYS A 183 -7.11 17.47 1.77
N PHE A 184 -6.21 16.51 1.61
CA PHE A 184 -6.43 15.26 0.88
C PHE A 184 -6.67 14.08 1.80
N GLN A 185 -6.45 14.24 3.11
CA GLN A 185 -6.47 13.17 4.08
C GLN A 185 -7.88 12.86 4.59
N TYR A 186 -8.06 11.60 4.96
CA TYR A 186 -9.20 11.10 5.71
C TYR A 186 -8.68 10.19 6.82
N ARG A 187 -9.11 10.46 8.06
CA ARG A 187 -8.80 9.66 9.24
C ARG A 187 -9.91 8.66 9.49
N PHE A 188 -9.57 7.39 9.53
CA PHE A 188 -10.47 6.30 9.90
C PHE A 188 -10.14 5.84 11.31
N SER A 189 -11.08 6.06 12.24
CA SER A 189 -10.98 5.59 13.61
C SER A 189 -11.61 4.21 13.73
N TRP A 190 -10.84 3.29 14.31
CA TRP A 190 -11.25 1.90 14.45
C TRP A 190 -12.11 1.67 15.67
N GLU A 191 -13.11 0.83 15.50
CA GLU A 191 -13.86 0.18 16.59
C GLU A 191 -13.73 -1.33 16.44
N ASN A 192 -14.02 -2.07 17.50
CA ASN A 192 -14.00 -3.53 17.45
C ASN A 192 -14.97 -4.06 16.38
N ASN A 193 -14.47 -4.87 15.46
CA ASN A 193 -15.14 -5.38 14.26
C ASN A 193 -15.42 -4.33 13.16
N SER A 194 -14.85 -3.13 13.23
CA SER A 194 -14.83 -2.23 12.08
C SER A 194 -14.20 -2.92 10.87
N ILE A 195 -14.71 -2.60 9.68
CA ILE A 195 -14.16 -3.06 8.40
C ILE A 195 -13.78 -1.84 7.60
N ALA A 196 -12.52 -1.72 7.22
CA ALA A 196 -12.06 -0.78 6.22
C ALA A 196 -11.84 -1.51 4.90
N PHE A 197 -12.42 -0.98 3.83
CA PHE A 197 -12.18 -1.42 2.45
C PHE A 197 -11.82 -0.20 1.62
N TRP A 198 -10.64 -0.20 1.05
CA TRP A 198 -10.17 0.90 0.23
C TRP A 198 -9.74 0.45 -1.16
N ASP A 199 -9.89 1.35 -2.11
CA ASP A 199 -9.40 1.17 -3.47
C ASP A 199 -7.93 1.58 -3.55
N ASN A 200 -7.06 0.59 -3.62
CA ASN A 200 -5.61 0.76 -3.65
C ASN A 200 -5.09 1.50 -4.90
N ARG A 201 -5.97 1.81 -5.83
CA ARG A 201 -5.67 2.57 -7.06
C ARG A 201 -5.93 4.06 -6.89
N SER A 202 -6.40 4.50 -5.71
CA SER A 202 -6.85 5.88 -5.45
C SER A 202 -6.31 6.47 -4.14
N VAL A 203 -5.70 5.64 -3.28
CA VAL A 203 -5.16 6.04 -1.96
C VAL A 203 -3.73 5.58 -1.79
#